data_e0f07e547b47201ad5d96e78d8d6e15c
#
_entry.id   e0f07e547b47201ad5d96e78d8d6e15c
#
_cell.length_a   1.000
_cell.length_b   1.000
_cell.length_c   1.000
_cell.angle_alpha   90.00
_cell.angle_beta   90.00
_cell.angle_gamma   90.00
#
_symmetry.space_group_name_H-M   'P 1'
#
loop_
_entity.id
_entity.type
_entity.pdbx_description
1 polymer ?
#
loop_
_entity_poly.entity_id
_entity_poly.type
_entity_poly.pdbx_seq_one_letter_code
_entity_poly.pdbx_strand_id
1 'polypeptide(L)'
;MKNEEWKMNREQSSPNKSALLTRAECNVLRGLAIIGIFMHNYCHWLPGIVRENEYQFKAENVAGLWHYLTHPDWNLPLHLFSFFGHYGVPVFLFLSAYGLVKKYEAGVESETLSFLWSHFRKLFRMMIVGFVAFVLVDAITPGSHRYALLDVVAQLGLFNNVLPHPDRIIWPGPYWFFGLMMQLYLVYRLLLYRRHWGVTVALMVVCAGIQLMLEPDGETMNRYRYNFMGGMLPFGLGLLLAKAPLSAIGSARKTFVVSTATMWALTLLALALIFVSVDSFVGWTLAPIWICLFMVALVKILPAWSLPSLGWMGTVSAALFVCHPIARKVIIPISRHGDVYCGLLLYILASLCLAWLFHELFKKLGS
;
A
#
# COMPACT_ATOMS: atom_id res chain seq x y z
N MET A 1 -30.99 18.47 -1.45
CA MET A 1 -29.69 19.08 -1.79
C MET A 1 -28.54 18.06 -1.85
N LYS A 2 -28.32 17.14 -0.91
CA LYS A 2 -27.22 16.14 -1.01
C LYS A 2 -27.33 15.09 -2.14
N ASN A 3 -28.54 14.82 -2.65
CA ASN A 3 -28.73 13.86 -3.75
C ASN A 3 -28.46 14.44 -5.13
N GLU A 4 -28.41 15.74 -5.30
CA GLU A 4 -28.15 16.39 -6.58
C GLU A 4 -26.66 16.62 -6.82
N GLU A 5 -25.88 16.89 -5.76
CA GLU A 5 -24.42 16.94 -5.87
C GLU A 5 -23.84 15.57 -6.26
N TRP A 6 -24.45 14.48 -5.81
CA TRP A 6 -24.06 13.12 -6.19
C TRP A 6 -24.37 12.81 -7.66
N LYS A 7 -25.47 13.36 -8.20
CA LYS A 7 -25.86 13.25 -9.61
C LYS A 7 -24.99 14.15 -10.51
N MET A 8 -24.70 15.40 -10.12
CA MET A 8 -23.85 16.33 -10.89
C MET A 8 -22.39 15.81 -11.02
N ASN A 9 -21.85 15.16 -10.01
CA ASN A 9 -20.54 14.50 -10.11
C ASN A 9 -20.54 13.26 -11.03
N ARG A 10 -21.70 12.69 -11.35
CA ARG A 10 -21.84 11.61 -12.34
C ARG A 10 -21.87 12.13 -13.79
N GLU A 11 -22.40 13.31 -14.03
CA GLU A 11 -22.57 13.85 -15.39
C GLU A 11 -21.33 14.59 -15.90
N GLN A 12 -20.48 15.12 -15.01
CA GLN A 12 -19.24 15.80 -15.43
C GLN A 12 -18.04 14.87 -15.71
N SER A 13 -18.14 13.59 -15.44
CA SER A 13 -17.21 12.58 -15.93
C SER A 13 -17.83 11.86 -17.13
N SER A 14 -17.65 12.40 -18.34
CA SER A 14 -17.77 11.55 -19.53
C SER A 14 -16.86 10.34 -19.28
N PRO A 15 -17.38 9.11 -19.29
CA PRO A 15 -16.54 7.95 -19.03
C PRO A 15 -15.51 7.91 -20.15
N ASN A 16 -14.25 8.16 -19.79
CA ASN A 16 -13.15 7.85 -20.69
C ASN A 16 -13.17 6.33 -20.80
N LYS A 17 -13.97 5.82 -21.77
CA LYS A 17 -14.33 4.40 -21.97
C LYS A 17 -13.13 3.50 -22.23
N SER A 18 -11.90 4.06 -22.15
CA SER A 18 -10.63 3.41 -22.44
C SER A 18 -9.71 3.21 -21.22
N ALA A 19 -10.09 3.62 -20.02
CA ALA A 19 -9.23 3.43 -18.84
C ALA A 19 -9.47 2.07 -18.19
N LEU A 20 -8.38 1.37 -17.80
CA LEU A 20 -8.44 0.08 -17.08
C LEU A 20 -9.16 0.22 -15.73
N LEU A 21 -8.85 1.29 -14.99
CA LEU A 21 -9.46 1.62 -13.71
C LEU A 21 -10.07 3.02 -13.75
N THR A 22 -11.30 3.12 -13.26
CA THR A 22 -11.97 4.40 -12.98
C THR A 22 -11.45 5.01 -11.68
N ARG A 23 -11.72 6.31 -11.45
CA ARG A 23 -11.36 6.97 -10.17
C ARG A 23 -12.06 6.33 -8.98
N ALA A 24 -13.31 5.91 -9.14
CA ALA A 24 -14.07 5.22 -8.09
C ALA A 24 -13.44 3.87 -7.74
N GLU A 25 -13.09 3.07 -8.75
CA GLU A 25 -12.39 1.79 -8.55
C GLU A 25 -11.03 1.99 -7.89
N CYS A 26 -10.23 2.97 -8.31
CA CYS A 26 -8.97 3.30 -7.63
C CYS A 26 -9.19 3.65 -6.14
N ASN A 27 -10.28 4.32 -5.82
CA ASN A 27 -10.60 4.66 -4.45
C ASN A 27 -11.04 3.44 -3.64
N VAL A 28 -11.84 2.55 -4.21
CA VAL A 28 -12.21 1.25 -3.60
C VAL A 28 -10.97 0.41 -3.34
N LEU A 29 -10.03 0.34 -4.29
CA LEU A 29 -8.77 -0.38 -4.13
C LEU A 29 -7.91 0.18 -3.00
N ARG A 30 -7.85 1.51 -2.84
CA ARG A 30 -7.19 2.14 -1.67
C ARG A 30 -7.87 1.73 -0.36
N GLY A 31 -9.20 1.62 -0.35
CA GLY A 31 -9.97 1.17 0.80
C GLY A 31 -9.61 -0.26 1.21
N LEU A 32 -9.59 -1.19 0.26
CA LEU A 32 -9.18 -2.57 0.51
C LEU A 32 -7.72 -2.66 0.99
N ALA A 33 -6.82 -1.95 0.32
CA ALA A 33 -5.40 -1.95 0.65
C ALA A 33 -5.13 -1.40 2.06
N ILE A 34 -5.80 -0.30 2.47
CA ILE A 34 -5.60 0.26 3.80
C ILE A 34 -6.17 -0.64 4.90
N ILE A 35 -7.30 -1.34 4.64
CA ILE A 35 -7.83 -2.34 5.57
C ILE A 35 -6.77 -3.42 5.83
N GLY A 36 -6.14 -3.96 4.78
CA GLY A 36 -5.05 -4.92 4.94
C GLY A 36 -3.90 -4.35 5.79
N ILE A 37 -3.39 -3.17 5.43
CA ILE A 37 -2.23 -2.56 6.10
C ILE A 37 -2.47 -2.32 7.58
N PHE A 38 -3.58 -1.66 7.96
CA PHE A 38 -3.77 -1.33 9.38
C PHE A 38 -4.09 -2.56 10.22
N MET A 39 -4.80 -3.55 9.67
CA MET A 39 -5.04 -4.84 10.32
C MET A 39 -3.72 -5.62 10.48
N HIS A 40 -2.89 -5.72 9.44
CA HIS A 40 -1.55 -6.30 9.52
C HIS A 40 -0.73 -5.67 10.64
N ASN A 41 -0.67 -4.34 10.67
CA ASN A 41 0.13 -3.59 11.65
C ASN A 41 -0.33 -3.82 13.09
N TYR A 42 -1.55 -4.26 13.33
CA TYR A 42 -2.03 -4.65 14.65
C TYR A 42 -1.73 -6.12 14.95
N CYS A 43 -2.20 -7.01 14.07
CA CYS A 43 -2.10 -8.45 14.26
C CYS A 43 -0.65 -8.92 14.39
N HIS A 44 0.27 -8.32 13.63
CA HIS A 44 1.70 -8.61 13.65
C HIS A 44 2.37 -8.39 15.03
N TRP A 45 1.79 -7.55 15.89
CA TRP A 45 2.31 -7.26 17.23
C TRP A 45 1.72 -8.15 18.33
N LEU A 46 0.76 -9.00 17.99
CA LEU A 46 0.14 -9.93 18.94
C LEU A 46 1.05 -11.15 19.19
N PRO A 47 1.14 -11.65 20.42
CA PRO A 47 1.86 -12.88 20.71
C PRO A 47 1.15 -14.09 20.10
N GLY A 48 1.92 -15.08 19.65
CA GLY A 48 1.37 -16.32 19.10
C GLY A 48 0.74 -16.23 17.70
N ILE A 49 0.72 -15.05 17.09
CA ILE A 49 0.22 -14.84 15.72
C ILE A 49 1.38 -14.96 14.72
N VAL A 50 1.13 -15.63 13.59
CA VAL A 50 2.08 -15.75 12.48
C VAL A 50 2.52 -14.35 12.04
N ARG A 51 3.81 -14.17 11.82
CA ARG A 51 4.38 -12.90 11.39
C ARG A 51 4.88 -13.02 9.97
N GLU A 52 4.64 -12.00 9.18
CA GLU A 52 5.23 -11.81 7.86
C GLU A 52 5.54 -10.32 7.69
N ASN A 53 6.43 -9.99 6.78
CA ASN A 53 6.78 -8.61 6.46
C ASN A 53 7.21 -8.46 5.00
N GLU A 54 7.29 -7.25 4.52
CA GLU A 54 7.71 -6.93 3.16
C GLU A 54 9.22 -6.78 2.97
N TYR A 55 10.04 -7.03 4.00
CA TYR A 55 11.46 -6.68 3.96
C TYR A 55 12.40 -7.88 3.78
N GLN A 56 12.00 -9.04 4.30
CA GLN A 56 12.80 -10.26 4.29
C GLN A 56 11.89 -11.46 4.06
N PHE A 57 12.37 -12.45 3.31
CA PHE A 57 11.68 -13.73 3.18
C PHE A 57 12.18 -14.71 4.26
N LYS A 58 11.24 -15.26 5.02
CA LYS A 58 11.53 -16.25 6.05
C LYS A 58 10.65 -17.49 5.86
N ALA A 59 11.27 -18.61 5.54
CA ALA A 59 10.56 -19.87 5.32
C ALA A 59 9.76 -20.33 6.56
N GLU A 60 10.21 -19.97 7.77
CA GLU A 60 9.50 -20.25 9.02
C GLU A 60 8.15 -19.55 9.11
N ASN A 61 8.02 -18.31 8.56
CA ASN A 61 6.74 -17.60 8.50
C ASN A 61 5.74 -18.34 7.60
N VAL A 62 6.22 -18.85 6.46
CA VAL A 62 5.43 -19.64 5.52
C VAL A 62 4.98 -20.94 6.14
N ALA A 63 5.89 -21.67 6.82
CA ALA A 63 5.55 -22.89 7.56
C ALA A 63 4.48 -22.61 8.62
N GLY A 64 4.59 -21.49 9.34
CA GLY A 64 3.57 -21.03 10.29
C GLY A 64 2.22 -20.79 9.64
N LEU A 65 2.16 -20.15 8.46
CA LEU A 65 0.92 -19.96 7.71
C LEU A 65 0.25 -21.29 7.37
N TRP A 66 1.00 -22.24 6.78
CA TRP A 66 0.48 -23.55 6.42
C TRP A 66 0.04 -24.36 7.62
N HIS A 67 0.75 -24.25 8.75
CA HIS A 67 0.31 -24.88 9.99
C HIS A 67 -1.10 -24.43 10.40
N TYR A 68 -1.37 -23.12 10.45
CA TYR A 68 -2.68 -22.61 10.86
C TYR A 68 -3.77 -22.74 9.77
N LEU A 69 -3.41 -22.87 8.51
CA LEU A 69 -4.38 -23.21 7.46
C LEU A 69 -4.84 -24.67 7.53
N THR A 70 -3.95 -25.59 7.95
CA THR A 70 -4.25 -27.04 8.09
C THR A 70 -4.77 -27.40 9.47
N HIS A 71 -4.43 -26.62 10.50
CA HIS A 71 -4.87 -26.77 11.89
C HIS A 71 -5.43 -25.45 12.40
N PRO A 72 -6.62 -25.04 11.93
CA PRO A 72 -7.18 -23.72 12.24
C PRO A 72 -7.55 -23.61 13.70
N ASP A 73 -7.18 -22.48 14.32
CA ASP A 73 -7.61 -22.06 15.64
C ASP A 73 -8.55 -20.84 15.57
N TRP A 74 -8.99 -20.36 16.74
CA TRP A 74 -9.83 -19.17 16.83
C TRP A 74 -9.17 -17.89 16.29
N ASN A 75 -7.84 -17.87 16.20
CA ASN A 75 -7.06 -16.72 15.73
C ASN A 75 -6.78 -16.79 14.22
N LEU A 76 -7.35 -17.74 13.48
CA LEU A 76 -7.12 -17.85 12.02
C LEU A 76 -7.30 -16.53 11.27
N PRO A 77 -8.34 -15.71 11.53
CA PRO A 77 -8.46 -14.39 10.88
C PRO A 77 -7.29 -13.46 11.18
N LEU A 78 -6.76 -13.49 12.40
CA LEU A 78 -5.61 -12.67 12.80
C LEU A 78 -4.32 -13.15 12.13
N HIS A 79 -4.12 -14.48 12.00
CA HIS A 79 -3.01 -15.05 11.25
C HIS A 79 -3.03 -14.60 9.78
N LEU A 80 -4.20 -14.62 9.14
CA LEU A 80 -4.37 -14.21 7.76
C LEU A 80 -4.10 -12.71 7.56
N PHE A 81 -4.63 -11.85 8.43
CA PHE A 81 -4.32 -10.41 8.37
C PHE A 81 -2.85 -10.11 8.67
N SER A 82 -2.26 -10.80 9.63
CA SER A 82 -0.85 -10.64 9.97
C SER A 82 0.06 -11.09 8.85
N PHE A 83 -0.29 -12.14 8.11
CA PHE A 83 0.49 -12.64 7.00
C PHE A 83 0.27 -11.83 5.71
N PHE A 84 -0.98 -11.65 5.28
CA PHE A 84 -1.28 -11.09 3.97
C PHE A 84 -1.52 -9.57 3.96
N GLY A 85 -1.81 -8.96 5.12
CA GLY A 85 -2.26 -7.57 5.14
C GLY A 85 -1.21 -6.55 4.67
N HIS A 86 0.09 -6.83 4.84
CA HIS A 86 1.18 -5.97 4.34
C HIS A 86 1.16 -5.82 2.81
N TYR A 87 0.57 -6.75 2.10
CA TYR A 87 0.39 -6.67 0.64
C TYR A 87 -0.55 -5.54 0.17
N GLY A 88 -1.18 -4.82 1.07
CA GLY A 88 -1.80 -3.54 0.75
C GLY A 88 -0.80 -2.48 0.26
N VAL A 89 0.49 -2.57 0.68
CA VAL A 89 1.55 -1.64 0.24
C VAL A 89 1.80 -1.70 -1.27
N PRO A 90 2.03 -2.87 -1.90
CA PRO A 90 2.12 -3.00 -3.35
C PRO A 90 0.95 -2.35 -4.10
N VAL A 91 -0.28 -2.47 -3.59
CA VAL A 91 -1.45 -1.85 -4.21
C VAL A 91 -1.38 -0.32 -4.18
N PHE A 92 -0.91 0.27 -3.08
CA PHE A 92 -0.69 1.73 -3.01
C PHE A 92 0.39 2.20 -3.98
N LEU A 93 1.50 1.46 -4.12
CA LEU A 93 2.57 1.77 -5.08
C LEU A 93 2.05 1.70 -6.51
N PHE A 94 1.32 0.64 -6.84
CA PHE A 94 0.66 0.46 -8.13
C PHE A 94 -0.28 1.62 -8.46
N LEU A 95 -1.20 1.96 -7.55
CA LEU A 95 -2.17 3.04 -7.75
C LEU A 95 -1.51 4.42 -7.84
N SER A 96 -0.42 4.64 -7.11
CA SER A 96 0.37 5.87 -7.20
C SER A 96 0.98 6.02 -8.59
N ALA A 97 1.63 4.98 -9.10
CA ALA A 97 2.22 4.96 -10.43
C ALA A 97 1.16 5.12 -11.53
N TYR A 98 0.05 4.38 -11.43
CA TYR A 98 -1.08 4.48 -12.36
C TYR A 98 -1.61 5.92 -12.43
N GLY A 99 -1.79 6.56 -11.27
CA GLY A 99 -2.24 7.94 -11.18
C GLY A 99 -1.25 8.96 -11.75
N LEU A 100 0.07 8.74 -11.58
CA LEU A 100 1.10 9.61 -12.15
C LEU A 100 1.03 9.66 -13.68
N VAL A 101 0.94 8.51 -14.34
CA VAL A 101 0.80 8.44 -15.81
C VAL A 101 -0.47 9.15 -16.26
N LYS A 102 -1.63 8.82 -15.64
CA LYS A 102 -2.92 9.44 -16.01
C LYS A 102 -2.95 10.95 -15.81
N LYS A 103 -2.20 11.47 -14.83
CA LYS A 103 -2.14 12.91 -14.56
C LYS A 103 -1.11 13.64 -15.43
N TYR A 104 0.12 13.13 -15.47
CA TYR A 104 1.26 13.88 -16.01
C TYR A 104 1.68 13.47 -17.41
N GLU A 105 1.37 12.27 -17.87
CA GLU A 105 1.68 11.87 -19.25
C GLU A 105 0.51 12.12 -20.20
N ALA A 106 -0.72 12.22 -19.67
CA ALA A 106 -1.92 12.46 -20.47
C ALA A 106 -2.36 13.95 -20.53
N GLY A 107 -1.77 14.88 -19.75
CA GLY A 107 -2.27 16.24 -19.84
C GLY A 107 -1.57 17.34 -19.05
N VAL A 108 -1.04 17.10 -17.86
CA VAL A 108 -0.46 18.17 -17.05
C VAL A 108 1.06 18.20 -17.21
N GLU A 109 1.55 19.20 -17.93
CA GLU A 109 2.99 19.46 -17.95
C GLU A 109 3.44 20.15 -16.66
N SER A 110 4.54 19.71 -16.11
CA SER A 110 5.17 20.38 -14.97
C SER A 110 6.70 20.24 -15.07
N GLU A 111 7.40 21.27 -14.64
CA GLU A 111 8.85 21.21 -14.51
C GLU A 111 9.27 20.19 -13.43
N THR A 112 10.47 19.61 -13.59
CA THR A 112 10.95 18.54 -12.70
C THR A 112 11.02 18.99 -11.24
N LEU A 113 11.57 20.18 -10.97
CA LEU A 113 11.70 20.68 -9.60
C LEU A 113 10.33 20.98 -8.97
N SER A 114 9.43 21.59 -9.73
CA SER A 114 8.06 21.88 -9.30
C SER A 114 7.30 20.58 -8.99
N PHE A 115 7.44 19.55 -9.84
CA PHE A 115 6.88 18.22 -9.60
C PHE A 115 7.39 17.63 -8.28
N LEU A 116 8.71 17.56 -8.11
CA LEU A 116 9.33 16.97 -6.91
C LEU A 116 8.96 17.73 -5.64
N TRP A 117 8.99 19.07 -5.68
CA TRP A 117 8.63 19.91 -4.55
C TRP A 117 7.16 19.76 -4.15
N SER A 118 6.25 19.68 -5.12
CA SER A 118 4.82 19.49 -4.85
C SER A 118 4.55 18.15 -4.16
N HIS A 119 5.23 17.07 -4.59
CA HIS A 119 5.09 15.74 -4.01
C HIS A 119 5.77 15.64 -2.64
N PHE A 120 6.96 16.21 -2.49
CA PHE A 120 7.62 16.32 -1.18
C PHE A 120 6.71 17.04 -0.18
N ARG A 121 6.21 18.21 -0.54
CA ARG A 121 5.37 19.03 0.35
C ARG A 121 4.08 18.31 0.75
N LYS A 122 3.48 17.53 -0.17
CA LYS A 122 2.30 16.72 0.12
C LYS A 122 2.62 15.59 1.11
N LEU A 123 3.68 14.83 0.88
CA LEU A 123 4.12 13.76 1.78
C LEU A 123 4.50 14.30 3.15
N PHE A 124 5.29 15.38 3.17
CA PHE A 124 5.75 16.03 4.39
C PHE A 124 4.59 16.51 5.28
N ARG A 125 3.58 17.18 4.69
CA ARG A 125 2.41 17.66 5.46
C ARG A 125 1.64 16.52 6.13
N MET A 126 1.42 15.42 5.42
CA MET A 126 0.75 14.25 6.00
C MET A 126 1.62 13.62 7.09
N MET A 127 2.90 13.44 6.82
CA MET A 127 3.85 12.79 7.72
C MET A 127 4.06 13.59 9.01
N ILE A 128 4.31 14.91 8.91
CA ILE A 128 4.67 15.73 10.09
C ILE A 128 3.56 15.77 11.13
N VAL A 129 2.30 15.88 10.71
CA VAL A 129 1.15 15.90 11.63
C VAL A 129 1.05 14.59 12.41
N GLY A 130 1.16 13.46 11.69
CA GLY A 130 1.13 12.15 12.33
C GLY A 130 2.35 11.88 13.18
N PHE A 131 3.53 12.30 12.74
CA PHE A 131 4.78 12.13 13.47
C PHE A 131 4.76 12.85 14.81
N VAL A 132 4.37 14.14 14.82
CA VAL A 132 4.25 14.92 16.07
C VAL A 132 3.22 14.28 17.01
N ALA A 133 2.04 13.93 16.50
CA ALA A 133 1.01 13.27 17.32
C ALA A 133 1.49 11.93 17.88
N PHE A 134 2.21 11.13 17.06
CA PHE A 134 2.77 9.86 17.51
C PHE A 134 3.84 10.05 18.58
N VAL A 135 4.80 10.97 18.40
CA VAL A 135 5.87 11.25 19.36
C VAL A 135 5.31 11.66 20.72
N LEU A 136 4.26 12.50 20.75
CA LEU A 136 3.61 12.90 21.98
C LEU A 136 2.98 11.71 22.72
N VAL A 137 2.30 10.82 21.99
CA VAL A 137 1.70 9.60 22.58
C VAL A 137 2.80 8.62 23.00
N ASP A 138 3.84 8.43 22.21
CA ASP A 138 4.97 7.56 22.51
C ASP A 138 5.71 8.00 23.80
N ALA A 139 5.86 9.31 24.01
CA ALA A 139 6.52 9.86 25.19
C ALA A 139 5.77 9.57 26.50
N ILE A 140 4.44 9.44 26.47
CA ILE A 140 3.61 9.20 27.66
C ILE A 140 3.19 7.74 27.82
N THR A 141 3.55 6.85 26.87
CA THR A 141 3.22 5.43 26.90
C THR A 141 4.45 4.57 27.22
N PRO A 142 4.28 3.40 27.85
CA PRO A 142 5.40 2.50 28.16
C PRO A 142 6.20 2.09 26.93
N GLY A 143 7.52 1.99 27.08
CA GLY A 143 8.42 1.57 26.00
C GLY A 143 8.57 2.63 24.91
N SER A 144 8.74 3.91 25.31
CA SER A 144 9.01 5.00 24.38
C SER A 144 10.30 4.79 23.59
N HIS A 145 10.28 5.19 22.33
CA HIS A 145 11.44 5.10 21.44
C HIS A 145 12.53 6.13 21.83
N ARG A 146 13.79 5.79 21.59
CA ARG A 146 14.92 6.72 21.75
C ARG A 146 15.18 7.42 20.42
N TYR A 147 14.74 8.66 20.31
CA TYR A 147 14.92 9.47 19.11
C TYR A 147 16.33 10.06 19.04
N ALA A 148 17.10 9.72 18.01
CA ALA A 148 18.34 10.41 17.69
C ALA A 148 18.07 11.60 16.74
N LEU A 149 18.86 12.66 16.86
CA LEU A 149 18.68 13.87 16.04
C LEU A 149 18.76 13.55 14.54
N LEU A 150 19.72 12.72 14.14
CA LEU A 150 19.91 12.34 12.74
C LEU A 150 18.67 11.58 12.19
N ASP A 151 18.08 10.69 13.00
CA ASP A 151 16.92 9.89 12.59
C ASP A 151 15.71 10.79 12.38
N VAL A 152 15.50 11.77 13.27
CA VAL A 152 14.44 12.77 13.14
C VAL A 152 14.64 13.65 11.91
N VAL A 153 15.85 14.15 11.68
CA VAL A 153 16.16 14.96 10.49
C VAL A 153 15.96 14.15 9.21
N ALA A 154 16.41 12.89 9.20
CA ALA A 154 16.23 12.00 8.06
C ALA A 154 14.75 11.68 7.81
N GLN A 155 13.94 11.51 8.87
CA GLN A 155 12.50 11.34 8.78
C GLN A 155 11.84 12.58 8.19
N LEU A 156 12.17 13.77 8.67
CA LEU A 156 11.66 15.04 8.15
C LEU A 156 12.09 15.30 6.69
N GLY A 157 13.30 14.88 6.33
CA GLY A 157 13.82 14.98 4.97
C GLY A 157 13.32 13.89 4.02
N LEU A 158 12.54 12.89 4.51
CA LEU A 158 12.06 11.73 3.75
C LEU A 158 13.19 10.88 3.14
N PHE A 159 14.34 10.79 3.81
CA PHE A 159 15.48 9.99 3.35
C PHE A 159 15.98 8.96 4.39
N ASN A 160 15.23 8.73 5.46
CA ASN A 160 15.56 7.76 6.52
C ASN A 160 15.78 6.32 5.99
N ASN A 161 15.13 5.95 4.89
CA ASN A 161 15.28 4.64 4.25
C ASN A 161 16.71 4.36 3.75
N VAL A 162 17.49 5.42 3.46
CA VAL A 162 18.86 5.30 2.94
C VAL A 162 19.87 5.02 4.04
N LEU A 163 19.53 5.40 5.28
CA LEU A 163 20.41 5.21 6.43
C LEU A 163 20.58 3.71 6.79
N PRO A 164 21.67 3.34 7.46
CA PRO A 164 21.85 1.97 7.97
C PRO A 164 20.75 1.58 8.96
N HIS A 165 20.35 0.31 8.96
CA HIS A 165 19.35 -0.27 9.88
C HIS A 165 18.02 0.49 9.90
N PRO A 166 17.33 0.67 8.74
CA PRO A 166 16.09 1.45 8.64
C PRO A 166 14.97 0.89 9.53
N ASP A 167 14.97 -0.41 9.78
CA ASP A 167 14.05 -1.10 10.70
C ASP A 167 14.14 -0.63 12.15
N ARG A 168 15.28 -0.08 12.56
CA ARG A 168 15.55 0.40 13.93
C ARG A 168 15.37 1.90 14.10
N ILE A 169 15.67 2.67 13.05
CA ILE A 169 15.68 4.14 13.10
C ILE A 169 14.36 4.76 12.66
N ILE A 170 13.58 4.08 11.83
CA ILE A 170 12.29 4.60 11.36
C ILE A 170 11.20 4.34 12.41
N TRP A 171 10.72 5.42 13.03
CA TRP A 171 9.69 5.33 14.04
C TRP A 171 8.66 6.47 13.90
N PRO A 172 7.34 6.15 13.82
CA PRO A 172 6.73 4.82 13.80
C PRO A 172 7.07 4.03 12.52
N GLY A 173 7.22 2.70 12.69
CA GLY A 173 7.68 1.81 11.61
C GLY A 173 7.02 2.05 10.23
N PRO A 174 5.69 2.12 10.10
CA PRO A 174 5.03 2.33 8.81
C PRO A 174 5.47 3.57 8.03
N TYR A 175 6.15 4.53 8.67
CA TYR A 175 6.55 5.79 8.02
C TYR A 175 7.73 5.64 7.04
N TRP A 176 8.34 4.47 6.94
CA TRP A 176 9.27 4.14 5.87
C TRP A 176 8.66 4.37 4.46
N PHE A 177 7.34 4.21 4.34
CA PHE A 177 6.61 4.41 3.11
C PHE A 177 6.74 5.83 2.53
N PHE A 178 6.89 6.85 3.37
CA PHE A 178 7.06 8.23 2.91
C PHE A 178 8.39 8.42 2.17
N GLY A 179 9.48 7.89 2.73
CA GLY A 179 10.79 7.92 2.08
C GLY A 179 10.81 7.11 0.79
N LEU A 180 10.23 5.90 0.81
CA LEU A 180 10.06 5.06 -0.39
C LEU A 180 9.30 5.80 -1.49
N MET A 181 8.17 6.44 -1.17
CA MET A 181 7.38 7.18 -2.14
C MET A 181 8.14 8.36 -2.74
N MET A 182 8.94 9.08 -1.94
CA MET A 182 9.76 10.17 -2.45
C MET A 182 10.82 9.67 -3.44
N GLN A 183 11.49 8.55 -3.12
CA GLN A 183 12.44 7.91 -4.03
C GLN A 183 11.77 7.48 -5.35
N LEU A 184 10.58 6.86 -5.28
CA LEU A 184 9.83 6.45 -6.48
C LEU A 184 9.37 7.64 -7.32
N TYR A 185 9.03 8.78 -6.73
CA TYR A 185 8.76 10.01 -7.48
C TYR A 185 10.01 10.56 -8.19
N LEU A 186 11.17 10.47 -7.55
CA LEU A 186 12.45 10.81 -8.18
C LEU A 186 12.76 9.88 -9.37
N VAL A 187 12.66 8.56 -9.17
CA VAL A 187 12.87 7.54 -10.21
C VAL A 187 11.87 7.75 -11.36
N TYR A 188 10.60 7.94 -11.06
CA TYR A 188 9.60 8.23 -12.09
C TYR A 188 9.98 9.46 -12.89
N ARG A 189 10.25 10.58 -12.23
CA ARG A 189 10.47 11.86 -12.94
C ARG A 189 11.77 11.89 -13.74
N LEU A 190 12.85 11.29 -13.22
CA LEU A 190 14.16 11.36 -13.84
C LEU A 190 14.41 10.26 -14.87
N LEU A 191 13.86 9.05 -14.65
CA LEU A 191 14.17 7.89 -15.47
C LEU A 191 13.01 7.38 -16.33
N LEU A 192 11.74 7.50 -15.86
CA LEU A 192 10.60 6.78 -16.44
C LEU A 192 9.55 7.70 -17.10
N TYR A 193 9.55 8.98 -16.76
CA TYR A 193 8.57 9.95 -17.27
C TYR A 193 8.65 10.08 -18.79
N ARG A 194 7.52 9.82 -19.47
CA ARG A 194 7.41 9.86 -20.96
C ARG A 194 8.42 8.97 -21.69
N ARG A 195 9.07 8.02 -21.00
CA ARG A 195 9.98 7.06 -21.64
C ARG A 195 9.22 5.88 -22.22
N HIS A 196 9.84 5.20 -23.15
CA HIS A 196 9.34 3.95 -23.71
C HIS A 196 9.10 2.92 -22.59
N TRP A 197 8.04 2.13 -22.70
CA TRP A 197 7.67 1.10 -21.70
C TRP A 197 8.81 0.12 -21.38
N GLY A 198 9.65 -0.17 -22.37
CA GLY A 198 10.81 -1.06 -22.21
C GLY A 198 11.81 -0.60 -21.13
N VAL A 199 11.95 0.72 -20.90
CA VAL A 199 12.79 1.26 -19.80
C VAL A 199 12.22 0.86 -18.44
N THR A 200 10.89 0.93 -18.30
CA THR A 200 10.21 0.49 -17.07
C THR A 200 10.40 -1.01 -16.84
N VAL A 201 10.21 -1.83 -17.87
CA VAL A 201 10.43 -3.29 -17.78
C VAL A 201 11.90 -3.59 -17.46
N ALA A 202 12.85 -2.95 -18.12
CA ALA A 202 14.27 -3.16 -17.84
C ALA A 202 14.61 -2.85 -16.38
N LEU A 203 14.11 -1.74 -15.82
CA LEU A 203 14.33 -1.39 -14.43
C LEU A 203 13.67 -2.38 -13.46
N MET A 204 12.45 -2.86 -13.78
CA MET A 204 11.77 -3.91 -13.00
C MET A 204 12.60 -5.21 -12.97
N VAL A 205 13.11 -5.64 -14.14
CA VAL A 205 13.91 -6.87 -14.26
C VAL A 205 15.23 -6.73 -13.51
N VAL A 206 15.91 -5.59 -13.64
CA VAL A 206 17.17 -5.32 -12.92
C VAL A 206 16.93 -5.33 -11.41
N CYS A 207 15.89 -4.64 -10.92
CA CYS A 207 15.58 -4.64 -9.48
C CYS A 207 15.20 -6.05 -8.99
N ALA A 208 14.37 -6.80 -9.71
CA ALA A 208 14.04 -8.16 -9.31
C ALA A 208 15.25 -9.09 -9.36
N GLY A 209 16.09 -8.98 -10.41
CA GLY A 209 17.30 -9.78 -10.56
C GLY A 209 18.31 -9.54 -9.44
N ILE A 210 18.56 -8.29 -9.08
CA ILE A 210 19.42 -7.96 -7.93
C ILE A 210 18.82 -8.54 -6.64
N GLN A 211 17.52 -8.38 -6.41
CA GLN A 211 16.86 -8.94 -5.23
C GLN A 211 17.05 -10.45 -5.09
N LEU A 212 16.92 -11.18 -6.20
CA LEU A 212 17.11 -12.63 -6.23
C LEU A 212 18.55 -13.10 -5.99
N MET A 213 19.53 -12.20 -6.08
CA MET A 213 20.95 -12.47 -5.78
C MET A 213 21.28 -12.20 -4.29
N LEU A 214 20.39 -11.60 -3.53
CA LEU A 214 20.60 -11.28 -2.12
C LEU A 214 20.16 -12.44 -1.23
N GLU A 215 20.76 -12.52 -0.03
CA GLU A 215 20.35 -13.45 1.00
C GLU A 215 18.92 -13.10 1.48
N PRO A 216 17.96 -14.06 1.42
CA PRO A 216 16.53 -13.78 1.61
C PRO A 216 16.17 -13.15 2.96
N ASP A 217 16.83 -13.53 4.04
CA ASP A 217 16.61 -13.04 5.41
C ASP A 217 17.73 -12.11 5.89
N GLY A 218 18.68 -11.76 5.01
CA GLY A 218 19.85 -10.94 5.30
C GLY A 218 19.54 -9.45 5.50
N GLU A 219 20.44 -8.73 6.17
CA GLU A 219 20.36 -7.28 6.38
C GLU A 219 20.40 -6.50 5.04
N THR A 220 21.16 -7.00 4.07
CA THR A 220 21.21 -6.37 2.74
C THR A 220 19.85 -6.42 2.04
N MET A 221 19.12 -7.54 2.17
CA MET A 221 17.75 -7.67 1.69
C MET A 221 16.83 -6.68 2.39
N ASN A 222 16.90 -6.61 3.71
CA ASN A 222 16.15 -5.67 4.53
C ASN A 222 16.32 -4.23 4.00
N ARG A 223 17.56 -3.75 3.90
CA ARG A 223 17.87 -2.41 3.36
C ARG A 223 17.42 -2.23 1.91
N TYR A 224 17.56 -3.25 1.08
CA TYR A 224 17.12 -3.23 -0.32
C TYR A 224 15.61 -2.98 -0.42
N ARG A 225 14.83 -3.68 0.38
CA ARG A 225 13.36 -3.63 0.39
C ARG A 225 12.80 -2.33 0.97
N TYR A 226 13.51 -1.68 1.90
CA TYR A 226 13.13 -0.36 2.39
C TYR A 226 13.25 0.74 1.33
N ASN A 227 14.00 0.51 0.25
CA ASN A 227 14.27 1.50 -0.79
C ASN A 227 13.47 1.22 -2.08
N PHE A 228 13.54 2.16 -3.06
CA PHE A 228 12.71 2.12 -4.27
C PHE A 228 12.83 0.80 -5.05
N MET A 229 13.98 0.13 -4.99
CA MET A 229 14.19 -1.14 -5.67
C MET A 229 13.17 -2.20 -5.23
N GLY A 230 12.90 -2.29 -3.92
CA GLY A 230 11.90 -3.20 -3.37
C GLY A 230 10.46 -2.89 -3.78
N GLY A 231 10.18 -1.61 -4.07
CA GLY A 231 8.87 -1.15 -4.55
C GLY A 231 8.70 -1.11 -6.06
N MET A 232 9.77 -1.42 -6.83
CA MET A 232 9.78 -1.18 -8.28
C MET A 232 8.82 -2.10 -9.05
N LEU A 233 8.62 -3.35 -8.64
CA LEU A 233 7.72 -4.28 -9.34
C LEU A 233 6.27 -3.79 -9.37
N PRO A 234 5.60 -3.52 -8.23
CA PRO A 234 4.21 -3.04 -8.25
C PRO A 234 4.11 -1.63 -8.83
N PHE A 235 5.08 -0.75 -8.58
CA PHE A 235 5.10 0.60 -9.15
C PHE A 235 5.24 0.56 -10.67
N GLY A 236 6.19 -0.21 -11.20
CA GLY A 236 6.39 -0.41 -12.63
C GLY A 236 5.17 -1.00 -13.32
N LEU A 237 4.53 -2.02 -12.70
CA LEU A 237 3.27 -2.59 -13.21
C LEU A 237 2.19 -1.51 -13.33
N GLY A 238 2.07 -0.61 -12.34
CA GLY A 238 1.14 0.51 -12.40
C GLY A 238 1.41 1.46 -13.57
N LEU A 239 2.69 1.78 -13.86
CA LEU A 239 3.08 2.58 -15.02
C LEU A 239 2.72 1.87 -16.34
N LEU A 240 3.04 0.58 -16.46
CA LEU A 240 2.81 -0.20 -17.67
C LEU A 240 1.32 -0.31 -17.99
N LEU A 241 0.49 -0.68 -17.01
CA LEU A 241 -0.95 -0.80 -17.21
C LEU A 241 -1.63 0.55 -17.48
N ALA A 242 -1.08 1.65 -16.95
CA ALA A 242 -1.58 2.97 -17.26
C ALA A 242 -1.22 3.44 -18.69
N LYS A 243 -0.07 2.99 -19.23
CA LYS A 243 0.40 3.30 -20.59
C LYS A 243 -0.17 2.35 -21.65
N ALA A 244 -0.66 1.17 -21.23
CA ALA A 244 -1.17 0.18 -22.17
C ALA A 244 -2.26 0.79 -23.08
N PRO A 245 -2.11 0.69 -24.42
CA PRO A 245 -3.12 1.20 -25.34
C PRO A 245 -4.31 0.24 -25.31
N LEU A 246 -5.32 0.56 -24.52
CA LEU A 246 -6.59 -0.18 -24.52
C LEU A 246 -7.29 -0.13 -25.89
N SER A 247 -6.85 0.76 -26.80
CA SER A 247 -7.26 0.77 -28.19
C SER A 247 -6.74 -0.44 -28.99
N ALA A 248 -5.60 -1.00 -28.65
CA ALA A 248 -5.12 -2.24 -29.28
C ALA A 248 -5.97 -3.46 -28.89
N ILE A 249 -6.58 -3.44 -27.71
CA ILE A 249 -7.63 -4.37 -27.28
C ILE A 249 -8.97 -3.98 -27.92
N GLY A 250 -9.12 -2.73 -28.37
CA GLY A 250 -10.37 -2.14 -28.87
C GLY A 250 -10.67 -2.30 -30.36
N SER A 251 -9.71 -2.77 -31.20
CA SER A 251 -10.03 -3.22 -32.55
C SER A 251 -10.71 -4.61 -32.56
N ALA A 252 -10.53 -5.40 -31.49
CA ALA A 252 -11.37 -6.55 -31.14
C ALA A 252 -12.69 -6.14 -30.43
N ARG A 253 -13.02 -4.85 -30.40
CA ARG A 253 -14.08 -4.21 -29.58
C ARG A 253 -15.51 -4.61 -29.92
N LYS A 254 -15.77 -5.44 -30.92
CA LYS A 254 -17.12 -5.95 -31.14
C LYS A 254 -17.49 -7.15 -30.28
N THR A 255 -16.55 -7.79 -29.55
CA THR A 255 -16.87 -9.07 -28.89
C THR A 255 -16.24 -9.32 -27.51
N PHE A 256 -15.39 -8.45 -26.97
CA PHE A 256 -14.79 -8.70 -25.64
C PHE A 256 -15.41 -7.80 -24.57
N VAL A 257 -16.68 -7.96 -24.30
CA VAL A 257 -17.22 -7.78 -22.96
C VAL A 257 -16.57 -8.88 -22.14
N VAL A 258 -15.51 -8.57 -21.39
CA VAL A 258 -14.90 -9.53 -20.46
C VAL A 258 -16.04 -10.01 -19.57
N SER A 259 -16.45 -11.26 -19.73
CA SER A 259 -17.60 -11.78 -19.00
C SER A 259 -17.31 -11.75 -17.50
N THR A 260 -18.33 -11.59 -16.67
CA THR A 260 -18.20 -11.71 -15.22
C THR A 260 -17.51 -13.01 -14.83
N ALA A 261 -17.79 -14.11 -15.56
CA ALA A 261 -17.14 -15.40 -15.37
C ALA A 261 -15.61 -15.32 -15.61
N THR A 262 -15.18 -14.61 -16.65
CA THR A 262 -13.74 -14.40 -16.92
C THR A 262 -13.08 -13.59 -15.80
N MET A 263 -13.75 -12.56 -15.27
CA MET A 263 -13.21 -11.79 -14.13
C MET A 263 -13.10 -12.65 -12.87
N TRP A 264 -14.08 -13.50 -12.59
CA TRP A 264 -13.98 -14.47 -11.49
C TRP A 264 -12.82 -15.44 -11.69
N ALA A 265 -12.66 -15.99 -12.90
CA ALA A 265 -11.56 -16.90 -13.23
C ALA A 265 -10.19 -16.22 -13.04
N LEU A 266 -10.03 -14.98 -13.50
CA LEU A 266 -8.79 -14.20 -13.31
C LEU A 266 -8.53 -13.90 -11.82
N THR A 267 -9.56 -13.58 -11.06
CA THR A 267 -9.46 -13.33 -9.62
C THR A 267 -9.00 -14.60 -8.89
N LEU A 268 -9.63 -15.74 -9.16
CA LEU A 268 -9.27 -17.02 -8.56
C LEU A 268 -7.87 -17.49 -8.97
N LEU A 269 -7.51 -17.33 -10.25
CA LEU A 269 -6.16 -17.63 -10.73
C LEU A 269 -5.11 -16.77 -10.04
N ALA A 270 -5.32 -15.46 -9.97
CA ALA A 270 -4.39 -14.56 -9.28
C ALA A 270 -4.28 -14.88 -7.79
N LEU A 271 -5.39 -15.22 -7.12
CA LEU A 271 -5.39 -15.68 -5.73
C LEU A 271 -4.56 -16.98 -5.57
N ALA A 272 -4.74 -17.97 -6.44
CA ALA A 272 -3.94 -19.19 -6.41
C ALA A 272 -2.45 -18.90 -6.62
N LEU A 273 -2.11 -18.00 -7.55
CA LEU A 273 -0.73 -17.57 -7.80
C LEU A 273 -0.12 -16.85 -6.58
N ILE A 274 -0.91 -16.10 -5.79
CA ILE A 274 -0.44 -15.50 -4.53
C ILE A 274 -0.04 -16.61 -3.55
N PHE A 275 -0.90 -17.62 -3.32
CA PHE A 275 -0.60 -18.72 -2.40
C PHE A 275 0.61 -19.55 -2.85
N VAL A 276 0.74 -19.84 -4.14
CA VAL A 276 1.92 -20.54 -4.69
C VAL A 276 3.19 -19.68 -4.55
N SER A 277 3.05 -18.35 -4.73
CA SER A 277 4.19 -17.44 -4.68
C SER A 277 4.77 -17.29 -3.28
N VAL A 278 3.98 -17.39 -2.22
CA VAL A 278 4.52 -17.22 -0.84
C VAL A 278 5.41 -18.37 -0.39
N ASP A 279 5.38 -19.54 -1.05
CA ASP A 279 6.16 -20.72 -0.66
C ASP A 279 7.65 -20.65 -0.99
N SER A 280 8.08 -19.72 -1.83
CA SER A 280 9.47 -19.63 -2.24
C SER A 280 9.95 -18.18 -2.32
N PHE A 281 11.24 -17.99 -2.15
CA PHE A 281 11.85 -16.66 -2.28
C PHE A 281 11.62 -16.01 -3.65
N VAL A 282 11.70 -16.81 -4.73
CA VAL A 282 11.41 -16.33 -6.08
C VAL A 282 9.94 -15.91 -6.20
N GLY A 283 9.04 -16.76 -5.73
CA GLY A 283 7.61 -16.45 -5.69
C GLY A 283 7.31 -15.22 -4.85
N TRP A 284 7.85 -15.13 -3.63
CA TRP A 284 7.69 -13.97 -2.75
C TRP A 284 8.15 -12.67 -3.42
N THR A 285 9.25 -12.71 -4.19
CA THR A 285 9.71 -11.56 -4.99
C THR A 285 8.66 -11.13 -6.03
N LEU A 286 7.95 -12.08 -6.65
CA LEU A 286 6.95 -11.82 -7.68
C LEU A 286 5.53 -11.60 -7.13
N ALA A 287 5.25 -11.98 -5.90
CA ALA A 287 3.94 -11.86 -5.26
C ALA A 287 3.28 -10.47 -5.41
N PRO A 288 4.01 -9.33 -5.31
CA PRO A 288 3.43 -8.00 -5.53
C PRO A 288 2.75 -7.82 -6.90
N ILE A 289 3.21 -8.52 -7.95
CA ILE A 289 2.58 -8.49 -9.28
C ILE A 289 1.21 -9.17 -9.21
N TRP A 290 1.16 -10.39 -8.66
CA TRP A 290 -0.08 -11.17 -8.57
C TRP A 290 -1.12 -10.49 -7.69
N ILE A 291 -0.69 -9.87 -6.62
CA ILE A 291 -1.54 -9.08 -5.72
C ILE A 291 -2.16 -7.90 -6.44
N CYS A 292 -1.38 -7.13 -7.20
CA CYS A 292 -1.92 -6.02 -7.96
C CYS A 292 -2.91 -6.50 -9.03
N LEU A 293 -2.62 -7.60 -9.74
CA LEU A 293 -3.53 -8.17 -10.73
C LEU A 293 -4.80 -8.74 -10.08
N PHE A 294 -4.66 -9.44 -8.94
CA PHE A 294 -5.79 -9.89 -8.13
C PHE A 294 -6.72 -8.73 -7.77
N MET A 295 -6.16 -7.64 -7.24
CA MET A 295 -6.93 -6.48 -6.83
C MET A 295 -7.63 -5.78 -8.00
N VAL A 296 -6.95 -5.67 -9.16
CA VAL A 296 -7.55 -5.13 -10.39
C VAL A 296 -8.71 -5.99 -10.88
N ALA A 297 -8.60 -7.31 -10.82
CA ALA A 297 -9.68 -8.21 -11.20
C ALA A 297 -10.82 -8.19 -10.17
N LEU A 298 -10.47 -8.24 -8.88
CA LEU A 298 -11.41 -8.24 -7.77
C LEU A 298 -12.36 -7.02 -7.81
N VAL A 299 -11.82 -5.81 -8.03
CA VAL A 299 -12.67 -4.59 -8.03
C VAL A 299 -13.76 -4.61 -9.10
N LYS A 300 -13.58 -5.41 -10.16
CA LYS A 300 -14.55 -5.54 -11.26
C LYS A 300 -15.74 -6.45 -10.91
N ILE A 301 -15.58 -7.30 -9.91
CA ILE A 301 -16.61 -8.28 -9.47
C ILE A 301 -17.21 -7.96 -8.11
N LEU A 302 -16.71 -6.93 -7.44
CA LEU A 302 -17.26 -6.54 -6.13
C LEU A 302 -18.75 -6.18 -6.23
N PRO A 303 -19.57 -6.64 -5.28
CA PRO A 303 -20.99 -6.32 -5.27
C PRO A 303 -21.21 -4.82 -5.01
N ALA A 304 -22.21 -4.24 -5.68
CA ALA A 304 -22.47 -2.80 -5.65
C ALA A 304 -22.71 -2.25 -4.23
N TRP A 305 -23.24 -3.04 -3.32
CA TRP A 305 -23.49 -2.63 -1.93
C TRP A 305 -22.20 -2.38 -1.13
N SER A 306 -21.10 -3.02 -1.48
CA SER A 306 -19.80 -2.84 -0.79
C SER A 306 -19.03 -1.60 -1.23
N LEU A 307 -19.32 -1.08 -2.42
CA LEU A 307 -18.55 0.02 -3.03
C LEU A 307 -18.59 1.34 -2.25
N PRO A 308 -19.72 1.76 -1.64
CA PRO A 308 -19.75 3.00 -0.87
C PRO A 308 -18.86 2.97 0.37
N SER A 309 -18.90 1.90 1.15
CA SER A 309 -18.07 1.74 2.37
C SER A 309 -16.59 1.61 2.04
N LEU A 310 -16.23 0.80 1.04
CA LEU A 310 -14.86 0.67 0.58
C LEU A 310 -14.33 1.97 -0.04
N GLY A 311 -15.18 2.68 -0.79
CA GLY A 311 -14.85 4.01 -1.33
C GLY A 311 -14.61 5.03 -0.22
N TRP A 312 -15.42 5.03 0.84
CA TRP A 312 -15.19 5.87 2.01
C TRP A 312 -13.86 5.54 2.70
N MET A 313 -13.56 4.26 2.92
CA MET A 313 -12.26 3.81 3.44
C MET A 313 -11.09 4.30 2.56
N GLY A 314 -11.25 4.27 1.23
CA GLY A 314 -10.27 4.82 0.30
C GLY A 314 -10.07 6.33 0.47
N THR A 315 -11.12 7.07 0.76
CA THR A 315 -11.06 8.52 0.99
C THR A 315 -10.26 8.87 2.25
N VAL A 316 -10.43 8.11 3.33
CA VAL A 316 -9.71 8.31 4.60
C VAL A 316 -8.38 7.54 4.70
N SER A 317 -8.00 6.80 3.64
CA SER A 317 -6.86 5.88 3.66
C SER A 317 -5.53 6.53 4.04
N ALA A 318 -5.25 7.75 3.56
CA ALA A 318 -4.04 8.48 3.90
C ALA A 318 -4.00 8.88 5.39
N ALA A 319 -5.14 9.33 5.92
CA ALA A 319 -5.28 9.67 7.34
C ALA A 319 -5.14 8.42 8.22
N LEU A 320 -5.81 7.33 7.84
CA LEU A 320 -5.73 6.05 8.54
C LEU A 320 -4.29 5.49 8.53
N PHE A 321 -3.59 5.58 7.39
CA PHE A 321 -2.18 5.19 7.30
C PHE A 321 -1.30 5.97 8.29
N VAL A 322 -1.55 7.25 8.46
CA VAL A 322 -0.77 8.12 9.34
C VAL A 322 -1.09 7.87 10.82
N CYS A 323 -2.37 7.69 11.18
CA CYS A 323 -2.78 7.67 12.58
C CYS A 323 -2.88 6.26 13.22
N HIS A 324 -2.98 5.18 12.43
CA HIS A 324 -3.13 3.84 13.01
C HIS A 324 -1.98 3.41 13.95
N PRO A 325 -0.70 3.85 13.76
CA PRO A 325 0.34 3.52 14.72
C PRO A 325 0.08 4.12 16.11
N ILE A 326 -0.60 5.27 16.18
CA ILE A 326 -0.99 5.93 17.44
C ILE A 326 -1.98 5.04 18.18
N ALA A 327 -3.09 4.64 17.52
CA ALA A 327 -4.08 3.75 18.10
C ALA A 327 -3.45 2.41 18.53
N ARG A 328 -2.57 1.83 17.68
CA ARG A 328 -1.86 0.59 18.01
C ARG A 328 -1.03 0.72 19.28
N LYS A 329 -0.24 1.80 19.43
CA LYS A 329 0.63 2.00 20.60
C LYS A 329 -0.17 1.99 21.90
N VAL A 330 -1.38 2.56 21.89
CA VAL A 330 -2.26 2.65 23.06
C VAL A 330 -3.00 1.33 23.33
N ILE A 331 -3.50 0.68 22.27
CA ILE A 331 -4.44 -0.44 22.41
C ILE A 331 -3.75 -1.81 22.52
N ILE A 332 -2.56 -1.98 21.94
CA ILE A 332 -1.86 -3.28 21.94
C ILE A 332 -1.69 -3.88 23.36
N PRO A 333 -1.40 -3.12 24.43
CA PRO A 333 -1.30 -3.65 25.78
C PRO A 333 -2.60 -4.30 26.25
N ILE A 334 -3.77 -3.78 25.86
CA ILE A 334 -5.09 -4.35 26.22
C ILE A 334 -5.22 -5.77 25.67
N SER A 335 -4.88 -5.97 24.38
CA SER A 335 -4.92 -7.30 23.75
C SER A 335 -3.89 -8.29 24.31
N ARG A 336 -2.76 -7.79 24.83
CA ARG A 336 -1.73 -8.66 25.40
C ARG A 336 -2.06 -9.18 26.80
N HIS A 337 -2.92 -8.47 27.53
CA HIS A 337 -3.30 -8.78 28.91
C HIS A 337 -4.77 -9.19 29.05
N GLY A 338 -5.57 -9.13 27.97
CA GLY A 338 -7.00 -9.41 27.97
C GLY A 338 -7.45 -10.16 26.73
N ASP A 339 -8.69 -9.93 26.35
CA ASP A 339 -9.28 -10.52 25.14
C ASP A 339 -8.76 -9.86 23.89
N VAL A 340 -8.20 -10.68 22.98
CA VAL A 340 -7.55 -10.24 21.74
C VAL A 340 -8.54 -9.56 20.79
N TYR A 341 -9.77 -10.10 20.69
CA TYR A 341 -10.80 -9.56 19.81
C TYR A 341 -11.45 -8.29 20.37
N CYS A 342 -11.55 -8.18 21.70
CA CYS A 342 -11.94 -6.92 22.33
C CYS A 342 -10.91 -5.81 22.02
N GLY A 343 -9.62 -6.10 22.19
CA GLY A 343 -8.56 -5.16 21.82
C GLY A 343 -8.56 -4.82 20.32
N LEU A 344 -8.79 -5.79 19.44
CA LEU A 344 -8.93 -5.56 18.01
C LEU A 344 -10.09 -4.62 17.69
N LEU A 345 -11.27 -4.83 18.29
CA LEU A 345 -12.43 -3.97 18.10
C LEU A 345 -12.14 -2.54 18.54
N LEU A 346 -11.54 -2.38 19.73
CA LEU A 346 -11.13 -1.06 20.24
C LEU A 346 -10.11 -0.38 19.33
N TYR A 347 -9.15 -1.16 18.80
CA TYR A 347 -8.17 -0.65 17.83
C TYR A 347 -8.84 -0.16 16.54
N ILE A 348 -9.77 -0.93 15.99
CA ILE A 348 -10.51 -0.54 14.78
C ILE A 348 -11.27 0.75 15.02
N LEU A 349 -12.07 0.82 16.11
CA LEU A 349 -12.84 2.00 16.45
C LEU A 349 -11.96 3.23 16.68
N ALA A 350 -10.90 3.11 17.47
CA ALA A 350 -9.97 4.21 17.73
C ALA A 350 -9.27 4.67 16.44
N SER A 351 -8.82 3.72 15.60
CA SER A 351 -8.15 4.05 14.34
C SER A 351 -9.07 4.79 13.37
N LEU A 352 -10.34 4.37 13.26
CA LEU A 352 -11.32 5.01 12.37
C LEU A 352 -11.72 6.41 12.88
N CYS A 353 -11.90 6.58 14.19
CA CYS A 353 -12.17 7.89 14.79
C CYS A 353 -11.00 8.86 14.55
N LEU A 354 -9.77 8.41 14.81
CA LEU A 354 -8.57 9.20 14.53
C LEU A 354 -8.43 9.50 13.03
N ALA A 355 -8.67 8.53 12.16
CA ALA A 355 -8.60 8.73 10.73
C ALA A 355 -9.58 9.78 10.23
N TRP A 356 -10.80 9.81 10.77
CA TRP A 356 -11.76 10.86 10.45
C TRP A 356 -11.27 12.24 10.91
N LEU A 357 -10.76 12.37 12.14
CA LEU A 357 -10.21 13.63 12.66
C LEU A 357 -9.02 14.13 11.83
N PHE A 358 -8.06 13.25 11.52
CA PHE A 358 -6.90 13.58 10.69
C PHE A 358 -7.29 13.92 9.25
N HIS A 359 -8.29 13.27 8.70
CA HIS A 359 -8.81 13.59 7.36
C HIS A 359 -9.39 15.00 7.31
N GLU A 360 -10.19 15.40 8.30
CA GLU A 360 -10.71 16.76 8.39
C GLU A 360 -9.59 17.81 8.61
N LEU A 361 -8.58 17.45 9.39
CA LEU A 361 -7.39 18.30 9.57
C LEU A 361 -6.62 18.47 8.26
N PHE A 362 -6.39 17.40 7.51
CA PHE A 362 -5.70 17.46 6.22
C PHE A 362 -6.44 18.32 5.20
N LYS A 363 -7.77 18.27 5.16
CA LYS A 363 -8.58 19.17 4.31
C LYS A 363 -8.31 20.65 4.65
N LYS A 364 -8.25 20.98 5.92
CA LYS A 364 -7.97 22.36 6.37
C LYS A 364 -6.55 22.83 6.04
N LEU A 365 -5.58 21.93 6.05
CA LEU A 365 -4.19 22.20 5.69
C LEU A 365 -3.95 22.26 4.17
N GLY A 366 -4.95 22.02 3.35
CA GLY A 366 -4.87 22.08 1.89
C GLY A 366 -4.00 20.98 1.27
N SER A 367 -4.08 19.79 1.82
CA SER A 367 -3.37 18.60 1.33
C SER A 367 -4.23 17.74 0.42
#